data_c4e5667893e70dddb34910969ee65401
#
_entry.id   c4e5667893e70dddb34910969ee65401
#
_cell.length_a   1.000
_cell.length_b   1.000
_cell.length_c   1.000
_cell.angle_alpha   90.00
_cell.angle_beta   90.00
_cell.angle_gamma   90.00
#
_symmetry.space_group_name_H-M   'P 1'
#
loop_
_entity.id
_entity.type
_entity.pdbx_description
1 polymer ?
#
loop_
_entity_poly.entity_id
_entity_poly.type
_entity_poly.pdbx_seq_one_letter_code
_entity_poly.pdbx_strand_id
1 'polypeptide(L)'
;MSSSIIVPYLERYGTEEQKKKYLPKCVSGEITTAIGMTEPGIGSDLAGMRTTAVRDGDHYIINGQKTFISNGINAGLFFICVKTDLTATPAHKGISILLVEDGTPGFSRGRKLKKLGQHSTDTAELIFEDVRVPVSNLLGEEGKGFYYLMDKLQQERIMIAIGALVVAEEMLKTTMTFVKERHAFGKPISSFQNTQFEMAEMATEISMAQTFVDDLTYRHMNGENVSTQVSMDIIAKNLGM
;
A
#
# COMPACT_ATOMS: atom_id res chain seq x y z
N MET A 1 -2.42 -2.83 7.71
CA MET A 1 -1.56 -2.66 6.52
C MET A 1 -0.86 -3.97 6.14
N SER A 2 -0.15 -4.65 7.05
CA SER A 2 0.57 -5.90 6.74
C SER A 2 -0.35 -6.97 6.13
N SER A 3 -1.40 -7.37 6.82
CA SER A 3 -2.32 -8.46 6.42
C SER A 3 -3.18 -8.14 5.19
N SER A 4 -3.61 -6.89 5.04
CA SER A 4 -4.60 -6.51 4.00
C SER A 4 -3.97 -6.02 2.69
N ILE A 5 -2.71 -5.57 2.74
CA ILE A 5 -2.00 -4.99 1.58
C ILE A 5 -0.89 -5.91 1.12
N ILE A 6 0.02 -6.32 2.01
CA ILE A 6 1.26 -6.99 1.61
C ILE A 6 1.11 -8.52 1.55
N VAL A 7 0.47 -9.12 2.54
CA VAL A 7 0.25 -10.59 2.57
C VAL A 7 -0.48 -11.11 1.32
N PRO A 8 -1.45 -10.40 0.71
CA PRO A 8 -2.07 -10.81 -0.55
C PRO A 8 -1.10 -11.01 -1.75
N TYR A 9 0.07 -10.35 -1.75
CA TYR A 9 1.10 -10.65 -2.76
C TYR A 9 1.68 -12.06 -2.57
N LEU A 10 1.97 -12.43 -1.32
CA LEU A 10 2.49 -13.76 -1.00
C LEU A 10 1.44 -14.85 -1.27
N GLU A 11 0.20 -14.61 -0.89
CA GLU A 11 -0.90 -15.53 -1.14
C GLU A 11 -1.09 -15.79 -2.63
N ARG A 12 -1.06 -14.73 -3.46
CA ARG A 12 -1.35 -14.82 -4.89
C ARG A 12 -0.17 -15.34 -5.71
N TYR A 13 1.05 -14.88 -5.41
CA TYR A 13 2.24 -15.08 -6.25
C TYR A 13 3.34 -15.91 -5.60
N GLY A 14 3.26 -16.18 -4.30
CA GLY A 14 4.26 -17.00 -3.60
C GLY A 14 4.23 -18.46 -4.02
N THR A 15 5.39 -19.11 -3.97
CA THR A 15 5.47 -20.57 -4.07
C THR A 15 4.85 -21.25 -2.84
N GLU A 16 4.51 -22.52 -2.93
CA GLU A 16 3.94 -23.25 -1.79
C GLU A 16 4.91 -23.30 -0.61
N GLU A 17 6.22 -23.33 -0.86
CA GLU A 17 7.27 -23.27 0.15
C GLU A 17 7.27 -21.90 0.85
N GLN A 18 7.21 -20.81 0.07
CA GLN A 18 7.14 -19.45 0.60
C GLN A 18 5.86 -19.26 1.43
N LYS A 19 4.71 -19.72 0.94
CA LYS A 19 3.43 -19.66 1.65
C LYS A 19 3.50 -20.42 2.98
N LYS A 20 3.96 -21.67 2.97
CA LYS A 20 4.11 -22.49 4.18
C LYS A 20 5.07 -21.85 5.19
N LYS A 21 6.14 -21.22 4.73
CA LYS A 21 7.13 -20.59 5.58
C LYS A 21 6.62 -19.33 6.26
N TYR A 22 5.91 -18.46 5.54
CA TYR A 22 5.63 -17.10 5.99
C TYR A 22 4.16 -16.85 6.36
N LEU A 23 3.16 -17.42 5.65
CA LEU A 23 1.75 -17.10 5.90
C LEU A 23 1.31 -17.38 7.34
N PRO A 24 1.63 -18.55 7.95
CA PRO A 24 1.23 -18.80 9.33
C PRO A 24 1.75 -17.73 10.30
N LYS A 25 2.99 -17.30 10.12
CA LYS A 25 3.65 -16.28 10.95
C LYS A 25 3.09 -14.87 10.71
N CYS A 26 2.67 -14.57 9.49
CA CYS A 26 1.97 -13.32 9.18
C CYS A 26 0.58 -13.27 9.81
N VAL A 27 -0.15 -14.40 9.83
CA VAL A 27 -1.48 -14.52 10.44
C VAL A 27 -1.41 -14.43 11.96
N SER A 28 -0.45 -15.10 12.58
CA SER A 28 -0.24 -15.05 14.04
C SER A 28 0.29 -13.68 14.52
N GLY A 29 0.82 -12.84 13.60
CA GLY A 29 1.47 -11.58 13.95
C GLY A 29 2.92 -11.74 14.40
N GLU A 30 3.51 -12.94 14.33
CA GLU A 30 4.93 -13.18 14.61
C GLU A 30 5.82 -12.44 13.61
N ILE A 31 5.40 -12.36 12.34
CA ILE A 31 6.08 -11.59 11.31
C ILE A 31 5.18 -10.46 10.81
N THR A 32 5.66 -9.22 10.96
CA THR A 32 5.13 -8.05 10.28
C THR A 32 5.81 -7.88 8.94
N THR A 33 5.09 -7.45 7.92
CA THR A 33 5.62 -7.28 6.56
C THR A 33 5.74 -5.82 6.16
N ALA A 34 6.68 -5.53 5.26
CA ALA A 34 6.83 -4.25 4.58
C ALA A 34 7.03 -4.45 3.08
N ILE A 35 6.63 -3.46 2.26
CA ILE A 35 6.89 -3.43 0.83
C ILE A 35 7.73 -2.21 0.48
N GLY A 36 8.84 -2.43 -0.20
CA GLY A 36 9.78 -1.39 -0.61
C GLY A 36 9.69 -1.11 -2.11
N MET A 37 8.92 -0.08 -2.47
CA MET A 37 8.77 0.40 -3.85
C MET A 37 9.54 1.70 -4.07
N THR A 38 9.19 2.73 -3.29
CA THR A 38 9.69 4.11 -3.42
C THR A 38 11.17 4.23 -3.12
N GLU A 39 11.88 5.04 -3.89
CA GLU A 39 13.29 5.39 -3.71
C GLU A 39 13.45 6.90 -3.55
N PRO A 40 14.60 7.42 -3.07
CA PRO A 40 14.81 8.86 -2.94
C PRO A 40 14.59 9.67 -4.21
N GLY A 41 14.84 9.09 -5.38
CA GLY A 41 14.69 9.73 -6.68
C GLY A 41 13.40 9.40 -7.43
N ILE A 42 12.58 8.45 -6.94
CA ILE A 42 11.37 8.01 -7.62
C ILE A 42 10.22 7.74 -6.65
N GLY A 43 9.00 8.08 -7.09
CA GLY A 43 7.75 7.76 -6.40
C GLY A 43 6.74 7.20 -7.40
N SER A 44 6.01 8.08 -8.11
CA SER A 44 5.01 7.67 -9.10
C SER A 44 5.61 6.94 -10.31
N ASP A 45 6.81 7.32 -10.74
CA ASP A 45 7.53 6.64 -11.83
C ASP A 45 8.30 5.41 -11.32
N LEU A 46 7.57 4.35 -10.96
CA LEU A 46 8.18 3.11 -10.49
C LEU A 46 9.08 2.44 -11.55
N ALA A 47 8.83 2.68 -12.85
CA ALA A 47 9.66 2.14 -13.92
C ALA A 47 11.08 2.72 -13.90
N GLY A 48 11.26 3.91 -13.34
CA GLY A 48 12.55 4.58 -13.15
C GLY A 48 13.37 4.09 -11.97
N MET A 49 12.95 3.06 -11.21
CA MET A 49 13.68 2.59 -10.02
C MET A 49 15.13 2.22 -10.33
N ARG A 50 16.00 2.39 -9.34
CA ARG A 50 17.45 2.22 -9.45
C ARG A 50 18.00 1.10 -8.57
N THR A 51 17.24 0.63 -7.57
CA THR A 51 17.64 -0.55 -6.79
C THR A 51 17.70 -1.76 -7.72
N THR A 52 18.84 -2.41 -7.75
CA THR A 52 19.13 -3.53 -8.66
C THR A 52 19.23 -4.84 -7.90
N ALA A 53 19.00 -5.94 -8.58
CA ALA A 53 19.32 -7.28 -8.11
C ALA A 53 19.97 -8.07 -9.24
N VAL A 54 21.27 -8.27 -9.14
CA VAL A 54 22.05 -8.99 -10.16
C VAL A 54 22.14 -10.46 -9.76
N ARG A 55 21.83 -11.36 -10.68
CA ARG A 55 21.92 -12.80 -10.42
C ARG A 55 23.38 -13.25 -10.39
N ASP A 56 23.76 -13.95 -9.33
CA ASP A 56 25.05 -14.56 -9.11
C ASP A 56 24.85 -16.03 -8.68
N GLY A 57 24.88 -16.93 -9.66
CA GLY A 57 24.61 -18.35 -9.46
C GLY A 57 23.19 -18.63 -8.97
N ASP A 58 23.08 -19.12 -7.75
CA ASP A 58 21.84 -19.46 -7.06
C ASP A 58 21.32 -18.34 -6.14
N HIS A 59 21.91 -17.14 -6.23
CA HIS A 59 21.53 -15.94 -5.46
C HIS A 59 21.27 -14.74 -6.35
N TYR A 60 20.57 -13.75 -5.79
CA TYR A 60 20.57 -12.37 -6.23
C TYR A 60 21.37 -11.50 -5.27
N ILE A 61 22.13 -10.55 -5.84
CA ILE A 61 22.86 -9.52 -5.08
C ILE A 61 22.10 -8.22 -5.24
N ILE A 62 21.51 -7.73 -4.14
CA ILE A 62 20.70 -6.52 -4.13
C ILE A 62 21.55 -5.33 -3.70
N ASN A 63 21.49 -4.24 -4.48
CA ASN A 63 22.13 -2.96 -4.17
C ASN A 63 21.15 -1.82 -4.42
N GLY A 64 21.08 -0.87 -3.46
CA GLY A 64 20.21 0.30 -3.59
C GLY A 64 19.62 0.78 -2.26
N GLN A 65 18.57 1.60 -2.38
CA GLN A 65 17.93 2.22 -1.24
C GLN A 65 16.44 2.39 -1.48
N LYS A 66 15.64 2.18 -0.42
CA LYS A 66 14.21 2.48 -0.42
C LYS A 66 13.88 3.52 0.65
N THR A 67 12.87 4.37 0.39
CA THR A 67 12.45 5.41 1.33
C THR A 67 10.94 5.41 1.52
N PHE A 68 10.47 6.03 2.60
CA PHE A 68 9.07 6.11 2.99
C PHE A 68 8.41 4.74 3.23
N ILE A 69 9.18 3.76 3.71
CA ILE A 69 8.68 2.40 3.88
C ILE A 69 7.98 2.26 5.23
N SER A 70 6.65 2.06 5.17
CA SER A 70 5.83 1.75 6.35
C SER A 70 6.21 0.38 6.92
N ASN A 71 6.24 0.26 8.23
CA ASN A 71 6.78 -0.88 8.97
C ASN A 71 8.28 -1.13 8.73
N GLY A 72 9.01 -0.19 8.15
CA GLY A 72 10.42 -0.35 7.82
C GLY A 72 11.32 -0.65 9.02
N ILE A 73 10.93 -0.24 10.23
CA ILE A 73 11.65 -0.56 11.48
C ILE A 73 11.24 -1.92 12.04
N ASN A 74 9.93 -2.24 12.02
CA ASN A 74 9.39 -3.38 12.77
C ASN A 74 9.13 -4.62 11.90
N ALA A 75 9.24 -4.52 10.57
CA ALA A 75 9.01 -5.67 9.71
C ALA A 75 10.12 -6.74 9.85
N GLY A 76 9.71 -8.00 9.87
CA GLY A 76 10.60 -9.15 9.80
C GLY A 76 10.75 -9.73 8.39
N LEU A 77 9.86 -9.32 7.46
CA LEU A 77 9.89 -9.74 6.06
C LEU A 77 9.58 -8.57 5.14
N PHE A 78 10.46 -8.34 4.17
CA PHE A 78 10.40 -7.22 3.24
C PHE A 78 10.19 -7.72 1.81
N PHE A 79 9.21 -7.16 1.12
CA PHE A 79 8.93 -7.35 -0.31
C PHE A 79 9.61 -6.23 -1.07
N ILE A 80 10.77 -6.47 -1.65
CA ILE A 80 11.59 -5.42 -2.24
C ILE A 80 11.47 -5.45 -3.76
N CYS A 81 10.95 -4.36 -4.32
CA CYS A 81 10.92 -4.15 -5.76
C CYS A 81 12.30 -3.75 -6.25
N VAL A 82 12.83 -4.50 -7.21
CA VAL A 82 14.19 -4.36 -7.73
C VAL A 82 14.21 -4.49 -9.24
N LYS A 83 15.23 -3.95 -9.92
CA LYS A 83 15.52 -4.28 -11.31
C LYS A 83 16.43 -5.50 -11.39
N THR A 84 15.91 -6.58 -11.95
CA THR A 84 16.68 -7.79 -12.30
C THR A 84 17.18 -7.76 -13.74
N ASP A 85 16.48 -7.01 -14.63
CA ASP A 85 16.93 -6.77 -16.00
C ASP A 85 17.02 -5.25 -16.26
N LEU A 86 18.25 -4.75 -16.40
CA LEU A 86 18.56 -3.34 -16.68
C LEU A 86 18.36 -2.95 -18.13
N THR A 87 18.26 -3.94 -19.03
CA THR A 87 18.14 -3.76 -20.48
C THR A 87 16.70 -3.85 -20.97
N ALA A 88 15.78 -4.25 -20.10
CA ALA A 88 14.38 -4.47 -20.44
C ALA A 88 13.74 -3.26 -21.11
N THR A 89 13.04 -3.50 -22.21
CA THR A 89 12.27 -2.51 -22.94
C THR A 89 10.84 -3.01 -23.14
N PRO A 90 9.84 -2.30 -22.59
CA PRO A 90 9.91 -1.13 -21.71
C PRO A 90 10.48 -1.46 -20.32
N ALA A 91 11.06 -0.45 -19.65
CA ALA A 91 11.83 -0.59 -18.41
C ALA A 91 11.10 -1.31 -17.26
N HIS A 92 9.77 -1.23 -17.20
CA HIS A 92 8.96 -1.90 -16.16
C HIS A 92 8.99 -3.43 -16.25
N LYS A 93 9.32 -4.00 -17.43
CA LYS A 93 9.47 -5.46 -17.61
C LYS A 93 10.71 -6.03 -16.93
N GLY A 94 11.66 -5.18 -16.54
CA GLY A 94 12.83 -5.61 -15.78
C GLY A 94 12.63 -5.61 -14.27
N ILE A 95 11.42 -5.33 -13.77
CA ILE A 95 11.13 -5.22 -12.34
C ILE A 95 10.66 -6.55 -11.77
N SER A 96 11.29 -6.99 -10.69
CA SER A 96 10.94 -8.18 -9.91
C SER A 96 10.69 -7.81 -8.44
N ILE A 97 10.12 -8.74 -7.68
CA ILE A 97 9.95 -8.59 -6.24
C ILE A 97 10.75 -9.70 -5.55
N LEU A 98 11.65 -9.33 -4.66
CA LEU A 98 12.44 -10.25 -3.84
C LEU A 98 12.03 -10.19 -2.38
N LEU A 99 11.94 -11.34 -1.74
CA LEU A 99 11.71 -11.47 -0.30
C LEU A 99 13.03 -11.35 0.45
N VAL A 100 13.15 -10.36 1.33
CA VAL A 100 14.31 -10.14 2.18
C VAL A 100 13.89 -10.28 3.64
N GLU A 101 14.54 -11.18 4.38
CA GLU A 101 14.28 -11.33 5.80
C GLU A 101 15.10 -10.32 6.61
N ASP A 102 14.58 -9.95 7.78
CA ASP A 102 15.36 -9.17 8.74
C ASP A 102 16.65 -9.92 9.14
N GLY A 103 17.71 -9.16 9.37
CA GLY A 103 19.00 -9.73 9.72
C GLY A 103 19.79 -10.30 8.54
N THR A 104 19.29 -10.22 7.29
CA THR A 104 20.07 -10.60 6.11
C THR A 104 21.34 -9.74 6.03
N PRO A 105 22.55 -10.32 5.90
CA PRO A 105 23.78 -9.55 5.79
C PRO A 105 23.74 -8.52 4.65
N GLY A 106 24.23 -7.30 4.91
CA GLY A 106 24.20 -6.19 3.97
C GLY A 106 22.89 -5.41 3.94
N PHE A 107 21.80 -5.94 4.52
CA PHE A 107 20.55 -5.22 4.71
C PHE A 107 20.57 -4.42 6.01
N SER A 108 20.27 -3.14 5.93
CA SER A 108 20.18 -2.28 7.10
C SER A 108 19.00 -1.31 7.01
N ARG A 109 18.53 -0.88 8.17
CA ARG A 109 17.51 0.17 8.30
C ARG A 109 18.22 1.50 8.42
N GLY A 110 17.83 2.44 7.59
CA GLY A 110 18.26 3.81 7.69
C GLY A 110 17.45 4.58 8.73
N ARG A 111 17.24 5.85 8.46
CA ARG A 111 16.57 6.75 9.40
C ARG A 111 15.09 6.43 9.54
N LYS A 112 14.58 6.34 10.80
CA LYS A 112 13.15 6.45 11.09
C LYS A 112 12.68 7.88 10.82
N LEU A 113 11.67 8.05 9.98
CA LEU A 113 11.19 9.35 9.55
C LEU A 113 10.29 9.99 10.62
N LYS A 114 10.49 11.30 10.85
CA LYS A 114 9.58 12.11 11.67
C LYS A 114 8.41 12.55 10.82
N LYS A 115 7.20 12.19 11.25
CA LYS A 115 5.95 12.46 10.52
C LYS A 115 5.12 13.51 11.25
N LEU A 116 4.23 14.21 10.53
CA LEU A 116 3.29 15.16 11.10
C LEU A 116 2.26 14.46 12.00
N GLY A 117 1.83 13.24 11.63
CA GLY A 117 0.85 12.45 12.37
C GLY A 117 1.19 10.95 12.34
N GLN A 118 0.31 10.13 12.92
CA GLN A 118 0.44 8.67 13.02
C GLN A 118 1.80 8.23 13.59
N HIS A 119 2.20 8.81 14.71
CA HIS A 119 3.53 8.59 15.32
C HIS A 119 3.71 7.15 15.83
N SER A 120 2.62 6.43 16.09
CA SER A 120 2.63 5.00 16.47
C SER A 120 3.01 4.07 15.31
N THR A 121 2.81 4.49 14.04
CA THR A 121 3.24 3.75 12.86
C THR A 121 4.62 4.20 12.46
N ASP A 122 5.56 3.27 12.31
CA ASP A 122 6.90 3.59 11.82
C ASP A 122 6.93 3.74 10.30
N THR A 123 7.86 4.57 9.85
CA THR A 123 8.20 4.76 8.43
C THR A 123 9.69 4.99 8.37
N ALA A 124 10.42 4.25 7.54
CA ALA A 124 11.87 4.27 7.53
C ALA A 124 12.46 4.22 6.11
N GLU A 125 13.75 4.47 6.06
CA GLU A 125 14.61 4.17 4.93
C GLU A 125 15.17 2.77 5.07
N LEU A 126 15.37 2.07 3.93
CA LEU A 126 16.00 0.75 3.85
C LEU A 126 17.21 0.85 2.93
N ILE A 127 18.31 0.23 3.32
CA ILE A 127 19.59 0.28 2.61
C ILE A 127 20.05 -1.14 2.31
N PHE A 128 20.50 -1.36 1.09
CA PHE A 128 20.96 -2.65 0.58
C PHE A 128 22.36 -2.49 0.02
N GLU A 129 23.34 -3.17 0.63
CA GLU A 129 24.75 -3.16 0.27
C GLU A 129 25.21 -4.61 0.11
N ASP A 130 25.28 -5.07 -1.15
CA ASP A 130 25.62 -6.45 -1.53
C ASP A 130 24.77 -7.51 -0.80
N VAL A 131 23.48 -7.24 -0.61
CA VAL A 131 22.55 -8.15 0.07
C VAL A 131 22.33 -9.40 -0.77
N ARG A 132 22.80 -10.54 -0.28
CA ARG A 132 22.64 -11.85 -0.96
C ARG A 132 21.35 -12.53 -0.49
N VAL A 133 20.47 -12.82 -1.44
CA VAL A 133 19.27 -13.63 -1.20
C VAL A 133 19.20 -14.79 -2.19
N PRO A 134 18.74 -15.98 -1.78
CA PRO A 134 18.59 -17.12 -2.69
C PRO A 134 17.61 -16.80 -3.82
N VAL A 135 17.79 -17.41 -5.00
CA VAL A 135 16.83 -17.27 -6.11
C VAL A 135 15.42 -17.74 -5.72
N SER A 136 15.30 -18.64 -4.75
CA SER A 136 14.01 -19.08 -4.19
C SER A 136 13.26 -17.97 -3.44
N ASN A 137 13.90 -16.84 -3.16
CA ASN A 137 13.24 -15.66 -2.58
C ASN A 137 12.57 -14.76 -3.64
N LEU A 138 12.67 -15.11 -4.93
CA LEU A 138 11.90 -14.43 -5.96
C LEU A 138 10.40 -14.71 -5.75
N LEU A 139 9.61 -13.65 -5.69
CA LEU A 139 8.16 -13.74 -5.61
C LEU A 139 7.58 -13.86 -7.03
N GLY A 140 6.98 -15.01 -7.33
CA GLY A 140 6.44 -15.30 -8.66
C GLY A 140 7.53 -15.43 -9.72
N GLU A 141 7.38 -14.72 -10.85
CA GLU A 141 8.26 -14.79 -12.00
C GLU A 141 9.15 -13.54 -12.10
N GLU A 142 10.37 -13.74 -12.59
CA GLU A 142 11.30 -12.63 -12.87
C GLU A 142 10.72 -11.70 -13.95
N GLY A 143 10.87 -10.38 -13.75
CA GLY A 143 10.35 -9.36 -14.66
C GLY A 143 8.83 -9.11 -14.55
N LYS A 144 8.12 -9.79 -13.66
CA LYS A 144 6.67 -9.63 -13.48
C LYS A 144 6.28 -8.75 -12.30
N GLY A 145 7.24 -8.26 -11.52
CA GLY A 145 6.97 -7.49 -10.31
C GLY A 145 6.08 -6.28 -10.54
N PHE A 146 6.30 -5.52 -11.62
CA PHE A 146 5.45 -4.37 -11.96
C PHE A 146 3.98 -4.75 -12.17
N TYR A 147 3.74 -5.86 -12.85
CA TYR A 147 2.38 -6.34 -13.10
C TYR A 147 1.68 -6.79 -11.81
N TYR A 148 2.42 -7.41 -10.89
CA TYR A 148 1.90 -7.79 -9.57
C TYR A 148 1.51 -6.56 -8.74
N LEU A 149 2.32 -5.48 -8.81
CA LEU A 149 1.96 -4.20 -8.18
C LEU A 149 0.67 -3.63 -8.76
N MET A 150 0.55 -3.57 -10.09
CA MET A 150 -0.65 -3.02 -10.76
C MET A 150 -1.90 -3.85 -10.46
N ASP A 151 -1.79 -5.19 -10.40
CA ASP A 151 -2.91 -6.06 -10.02
C ASP A 151 -3.38 -5.82 -8.59
N LYS A 152 -2.45 -5.67 -7.64
CA LYS A 152 -2.80 -5.48 -6.23
C LYS A 152 -3.20 -4.05 -5.87
N LEU A 153 -2.74 -3.04 -6.60
CA LEU A 153 -3.08 -1.65 -6.33
C LEU A 153 -4.59 -1.37 -6.34
N GLN A 154 -5.40 -2.10 -7.12
CA GLN A 154 -6.86 -1.94 -7.08
C GLN A 154 -7.42 -2.32 -5.70
N GLN A 155 -6.99 -3.45 -5.13
CA GLN A 155 -7.39 -3.89 -3.79
C GLN A 155 -6.90 -2.90 -2.72
N GLU A 156 -5.66 -2.43 -2.84
CA GLU A 156 -5.08 -1.48 -1.89
C GLU A 156 -5.87 -0.17 -1.86
N ARG A 157 -6.27 0.35 -3.02
CA ARG A 157 -7.07 1.58 -3.14
C ARG A 157 -8.47 1.41 -2.57
N ILE A 158 -9.14 0.27 -2.82
CA ILE A 158 -10.45 -0.03 -2.21
C ILE A 158 -10.33 -0.04 -0.68
N MET A 159 -9.31 -0.69 -0.13
CA MET A 159 -9.08 -0.75 1.32
C MET A 159 -8.89 0.65 1.94
N ILE A 160 -8.18 1.54 1.23
CA ILE A 160 -8.01 2.93 1.68
C ILE A 160 -9.34 3.69 1.61
N ALA A 161 -10.12 3.50 0.54
CA ALA A 161 -11.43 4.13 0.38
C ALA A 161 -12.42 3.71 1.48
N ILE A 162 -12.49 2.40 1.79
CA ILE A 162 -13.30 1.88 2.91
C ILE A 162 -12.87 2.53 4.22
N GLY A 163 -11.55 2.57 4.50
CA GLY A 163 -11.04 3.19 5.73
C GLY A 163 -11.37 4.67 5.86
N ALA A 164 -11.25 5.43 4.77
CA ALA A 164 -11.58 6.85 4.74
C ALA A 164 -13.06 7.10 4.98
N LEU A 165 -13.92 6.26 4.38
CA LEU A 165 -15.37 6.36 4.52
C LEU A 165 -15.84 6.11 5.95
N VAL A 166 -15.33 5.04 6.59
CA VAL A 166 -15.64 4.73 8.01
C VAL A 166 -15.24 5.89 8.94
N VAL A 167 -14.09 6.53 8.68
CA VAL A 167 -13.65 7.70 9.44
C VAL A 167 -14.59 8.89 9.21
N ALA A 168 -15.00 9.14 7.96
CA ALA A 168 -15.93 10.22 7.63
C ALA A 168 -17.29 10.04 8.31
N GLU A 169 -17.84 8.83 8.32
CA GLU A 169 -19.08 8.51 9.04
C GLU A 169 -18.99 8.78 10.55
N GLU A 170 -17.92 8.33 11.18
CA GLU A 170 -17.74 8.52 12.63
C GLU A 170 -17.49 9.99 12.99
N MET A 171 -16.79 10.73 12.12
CA MET A 171 -16.64 12.18 12.27
C MET A 171 -17.98 12.90 12.13
N LEU A 172 -18.84 12.51 11.19
CA LEU A 172 -20.18 13.08 11.04
C LEU A 172 -21.04 12.80 12.28
N LYS A 173 -21.06 11.57 12.80
CA LYS A 173 -21.77 11.21 14.05
C LYS A 173 -21.31 12.06 15.22
N THR A 174 -20.00 12.18 15.42
CA THR A 174 -19.41 12.97 16.50
C THR A 174 -19.82 14.44 16.36
N THR A 175 -19.76 14.97 15.13
CA THR A 175 -20.16 16.36 14.82
C THR A 175 -21.65 16.57 15.09
N MET A 176 -22.51 15.63 14.67
CA MET A 176 -23.95 15.69 14.91
C MET A 176 -24.30 15.74 16.42
N THR A 177 -23.57 14.99 17.23
CA THR A 177 -23.72 15.06 18.69
C THR A 177 -23.30 16.42 19.21
N PHE A 178 -22.12 16.88 18.81
CA PHE A 178 -21.61 18.19 19.26
C PHE A 178 -22.53 19.35 18.88
N VAL A 179 -23.05 19.44 17.67
CA VAL A 179 -23.89 20.56 17.23
C VAL A 179 -25.27 20.58 17.91
N LYS A 180 -25.75 19.43 18.44
CA LYS A 180 -26.96 19.32 19.22
C LYS A 180 -26.76 19.79 20.67
N GLU A 181 -25.58 19.54 21.23
CA GLU A 181 -25.24 19.89 22.61
C GLU A 181 -24.70 21.31 22.75
N ARG A 182 -23.97 21.81 21.77
CA ARG A 182 -23.39 23.15 21.78
C ARG A 182 -24.46 24.22 21.55
N HIS A 183 -24.60 25.13 22.52
CA HIS A 183 -25.54 26.26 22.44
C HIS A 183 -24.84 27.57 22.10
N ALA A 184 -25.50 28.39 21.26
CA ALA A 184 -25.16 29.78 20.96
C ALA A 184 -26.47 30.57 20.77
N PHE A 185 -26.51 31.80 21.23
CA PHE A 185 -27.72 32.67 21.17
C PHE A 185 -28.96 32.02 21.77
N GLY A 186 -28.80 31.27 22.89
CA GLY A 186 -29.88 30.65 23.63
C GLY A 186 -30.47 29.36 23.03
N LYS A 187 -29.87 28.81 21.96
CA LYS A 187 -30.36 27.59 21.30
C LYS A 187 -29.20 26.71 20.81
N PRO A 188 -29.44 25.41 20.54
CA PRO A 188 -28.43 24.53 19.94
C PRO A 188 -27.97 25.04 18.59
N ILE A 189 -26.67 24.93 18.29
CA ILE A 189 -26.15 25.37 16.97
C ILE A 189 -26.71 24.54 15.80
N SER A 190 -27.19 23.32 16.06
CA SER A 190 -27.94 22.51 15.08
C SER A 190 -29.26 23.13 14.63
N SER A 191 -29.77 24.15 15.30
CA SER A 191 -30.99 24.87 14.89
C SER A 191 -30.75 25.98 13.86
N PHE A 192 -29.49 26.31 13.56
CA PHE A 192 -29.15 27.29 12.55
C PHE A 192 -29.16 26.66 11.16
N GLN A 193 -29.79 27.30 10.18
CA GLN A 193 -29.98 26.78 8.84
C GLN A 193 -28.67 26.39 8.15
N ASN A 194 -27.62 27.22 8.27
CA ASN A 194 -26.30 26.89 7.69
C ASN A 194 -25.75 25.58 8.25
N THR A 195 -25.82 25.39 9.58
CA THR A 195 -25.36 24.13 10.20
C THR A 195 -26.17 22.93 9.70
N GLN A 196 -27.49 23.10 9.53
CA GLN A 196 -28.37 22.04 9.00
C GLN A 196 -27.99 21.67 7.56
N PHE A 197 -27.72 22.65 6.72
CA PHE A 197 -27.36 22.42 5.33
C PHE A 197 -26.00 21.75 5.19
N GLU A 198 -24.98 22.21 5.90
CA GLU A 198 -23.67 21.58 5.94
C GLU A 198 -23.74 20.11 6.42
N MET A 199 -24.52 19.85 7.47
CA MET A 199 -24.70 18.45 7.95
C MET A 199 -25.43 17.58 6.92
N ALA A 200 -26.44 18.12 6.25
CA ALA A 200 -27.19 17.41 5.21
C ALA A 200 -26.32 17.12 3.97
N GLU A 201 -25.50 18.06 3.54
CA GLU A 201 -24.55 17.91 2.44
C GLU A 201 -23.55 16.81 2.74
N MET A 202 -22.86 16.88 3.90
CA MET A 202 -21.90 15.85 4.32
C MET A 202 -22.55 14.46 4.43
N ALA A 203 -23.76 14.36 4.97
CA ALA A 203 -24.49 13.09 5.07
C ALA A 203 -24.81 12.51 3.69
N THR A 204 -25.19 13.38 2.73
CA THR A 204 -25.49 12.99 1.35
C THR A 204 -24.24 12.50 0.63
N GLU A 205 -23.11 13.23 0.72
CA GLU A 205 -21.85 12.85 0.11
C GLU A 205 -21.32 11.50 0.66
N ILE A 206 -21.38 11.30 1.99
CA ILE A 206 -20.99 10.03 2.62
C ILE A 206 -21.89 8.89 2.11
N SER A 207 -23.20 9.10 2.02
CA SER A 207 -24.14 8.08 1.53
C SER A 207 -23.88 7.68 0.08
N MET A 208 -23.59 8.67 -0.79
CA MET A 208 -23.21 8.41 -2.18
C MET A 208 -21.88 7.64 -2.26
N ALA A 209 -20.89 8.08 -1.49
CA ALA A 209 -19.58 7.41 -1.44
C ALA A 209 -19.69 5.98 -0.92
N GLN A 210 -20.53 5.71 0.10
CA GLN A 210 -20.80 4.39 0.62
C GLN A 210 -21.34 3.46 -0.48
N THR A 211 -22.37 3.90 -1.20
CA THR A 211 -22.96 3.12 -2.28
C THR A 211 -21.95 2.76 -3.37
N PHE A 212 -21.08 3.72 -3.72
CA PHE A 212 -20.05 3.51 -4.73
C PHE A 212 -18.95 2.54 -4.25
N VAL A 213 -18.50 2.69 -3.02
CA VAL A 213 -17.47 1.80 -2.43
C VAL A 213 -17.99 0.39 -2.25
N ASP A 214 -19.27 0.23 -1.86
CA ASP A 214 -19.92 -1.07 -1.71
C ASP A 214 -20.02 -1.80 -3.06
N ASP A 215 -20.45 -1.10 -4.13
CA ASP A 215 -20.48 -1.66 -5.50
C ASP A 215 -19.09 -2.11 -5.95
N LEU A 216 -18.08 -1.25 -5.78
CA LEU A 216 -16.70 -1.61 -6.16
C LEU A 216 -16.16 -2.80 -5.37
N THR A 217 -16.45 -2.87 -4.08
CA THR A 217 -16.06 -3.97 -3.22
C THR A 217 -16.71 -5.27 -3.67
N TYR A 218 -18.02 -5.25 -3.92
CA TYR A 218 -18.77 -6.39 -4.42
C TYR A 218 -18.23 -6.90 -5.76
N ARG A 219 -18.00 -6.01 -6.71
CA ARG A 219 -17.45 -6.35 -8.03
C ARG A 219 -16.04 -6.93 -7.93
N HIS A 220 -15.18 -6.31 -7.12
CA HIS A 220 -13.83 -6.82 -6.88
C HIS A 220 -13.83 -8.22 -6.24
N MET A 221 -14.71 -8.46 -5.27
CA MET A 221 -14.86 -9.78 -4.63
C MET A 221 -15.34 -10.86 -5.61
N ASN A 222 -16.11 -10.49 -6.64
CA ASN A 222 -16.54 -11.38 -7.73
C ASN A 222 -15.49 -11.51 -8.85
N GLY A 223 -14.28 -10.99 -8.67
CA GLY A 223 -13.16 -11.11 -9.62
C GLY A 223 -13.21 -10.12 -10.79
N GLU A 224 -14.07 -9.11 -10.73
CA GLU A 224 -14.07 -8.06 -11.75
C GLU A 224 -12.87 -7.13 -11.59
N ASN A 225 -12.35 -6.66 -12.73
CA ASN A 225 -11.31 -5.63 -12.73
C ASN A 225 -11.95 -4.25 -12.54
N VAL A 226 -11.70 -3.64 -11.39
CA VAL A 226 -12.20 -2.30 -11.02
C VAL A 226 -11.12 -1.21 -11.05
N SER A 227 -9.98 -1.48 -11.69
CA SER A 227 -8.83 -0.56 -11.73
C SER A 227 -9.20 0.83 -12.25
N THR A 228 -10.09 0.91 -13.24
CA THR A 228 -10.57 2.19 -13.80
C THR A 228 -11.27 3.05 -12.76
N GLN A 229 -12.18 2.44 -12.00
CA GLN A 229 -13.00 3.14 -11.01
C GLN A 229 -12.23 3.59 -9.78
N VAL A 230 -11.15 2.89 -9.44
CA VAL A 230 -10.31 3.20 -8.26
C VAL A 230 -9.07 4.05 -8.59
N SER A 231 -8.91 4.48 -9.85
CA SER A 231 -7.73 5.23 -10.28
C SER A 231 -8.12 6.46 -11.09
N MET A 232 -7.88 7.64 -10.54
CA MET A 232 -8.15 8.91 -11.24
C MET A 232 -7.34 9.06 -12.53
N ASP A 233 -6.08 8.58 -12.56
CA ASP A 233 -5.24 8.60 -13.76
C ASP A 233 -5.85 7.79 -14.91
N ILE A 234 -6.39 6.59 -14.59
CA ILE A 234 -7.05 5.75 -15.60
C ILE A 234 -8.38 6.38 -16.04
N ILE A 235 -9.14 6.98 -15.11
CA ILE A 235 -10.36 7.69 -15.44
C ILE A 235 -10.06 8.85 -16.39
N ALA A 236 -9.06 9.68 -16.09
CA ALA A 236 -8.64 10.79 -16.92
C ALA A 236 -8.27 10.34 -18.34
N LYS A 237 -7.47 9.28 -18.49
CA LYS A 237 -7.11 8.70 -19.78
C LYS A 237 -8.33 8.19 -20.57
N ASN A 238 -9.29 7.57 -19.90
CA ASN A 238 -10.53 7.11 -20.54
C ASN A 238 -11.43 8.27 -20.99
N LEU A 239 -11.29 9.44 -20.38
CA LEU A 239 -11.95 10.68 -20.78
C LEU A 239 -11.18 11.45 -21.88
N GLY A 240 -10.05 10.93 -22.35
CA GLY A 240 -9.24 11.52 -23.42
C GLY A 240 -8.36 12.70 -22.99
N MET A 241 -8.05 12.78 -21.69
CA MET A 241 -7.14 13.80 -21.11
C MET A 241 -5.70 13.30 -20.97
#